data_3c1f7c5b60303e63020eca01548bcc92
#
_entry.id   3c1f7c5b60303e63020eca01548bcc92
#
_cell.length_a   1.000
_cell.length_b   1.000
_cell.length_c   1.000
_cell.angle_alpha   90.00
_cell.angle_beta   90.00
_cell.angle_gamma   90.00
#
_symmetry.space_group_name_H-M   'P 1'
#
loop_
_entity.id
_entity.type
_entity.pdbx_description
1 polymer ?
#
loop_
_entity_poly.entity_id
_entity_poly.type
_entity_poly.pdbx_seq_one_letter_code
_entity_poly.pdbx_strand_id
1 'polypeptide(L)'
;MRPLLEAIAIGLVVLLALLAGLFVRRELFARGHGTVELYLRLRQTAGGRGWAPGFAQFRGDELRWYRMFSLSPRPRRKLDRRDLRVVSRRAPTTDEAVLVPAEWVVLHCADSRAEVEIAMPLHTVTGFLSWLEAAAPYST
;
A
#
# COMPACT_ATOMS: atom_id res chain seq x y z
N MET A 1 29.62 -32.34 20.12
CA MET A 1 29.85 -30.92 19.82
C MET A 1 29.74 -30.57 18.33
N ARG A 2 30.32 -31.35 17.43
CA ARG A 2 30.19 -31.10 15.97
C ARG A 2 28.75 -31.06 15.45
N PRO A 3 27.87 -32.04 15.80
CA PRO A 3 26.49 -31.99 15.26
C PRO A 3 25.68 -30.78 15.74
N LEU A 4 25.96 -30.27 16.93
CA LEU A 4 25.31 -29.07 17.45
C LEU A 4 25.76 -27.82 16.69
N LEU A 5 27.08 -27.69 16.43
CA LEU A 5 27.62 -26.58 15.66
C LEU A 5 27.12 -26.61 14.21
N GLU A 6 27.05 -27.78 13.61
CA GLU A 6 26.49 -27.95 12.26
C GLU A 6 25.01 -27.56 12.21
N ALA A 7 24.23 -27.97 13.19
CA ALA A 7 22.81 -27.63 13.27
C ALA A 7 22.63 -26.10 13.42
N ILE A 8 23.45 -25.45 14.25
CA ILE A 8 23.42 -23.99 14.43
C ILE A 8 23.81 -23.28 13.13
N ALA A 9 24.86 -23.78 12.45
CA ALA A 9 25.31 -23.20 11.19
C ALA A 9 24.25 -23.33 10.11
N ILE A 10 23.61 -24.47 9.98
CA ILE A 10 22.52 -24.70 9.01
C ILE A 10 21.32 -23.78 9.35
N GLY A 11 20.95 -23.71 10.61
CA GLY A 11 19.86 -22.81 11.05
C GLY A 11 20.13 -21.36 10.72
N LEU A 12 21.38 -20.91 10.94
CA LEU A 12 21.79 -19.54 10.62
C LEU A 12 21.74 -19.28 9.11
N VAL A 13 22.22 -20.20 8.29
CA VAL A 13 22.20 -20.08 6.83
C VAL A 13 20.75 -20.01 6.33
N VAL A 14 19.86 -20.86 6.85
CA VAL A 14 18.45 -20.85 6.50
C VAL A 14 17.80 -19.52 6.88
N LEU A 15 18.08 -19.03 8.08
CA LEU A 15 17.57 -17.73 8.55
C LEU A 15 18.03 -16.59 7.64
N LEU A 16 19.32 -16.55 7.30
CA LEU A 16 19.89 -15.53 6.41
C LEU A 16 19.28 -15.61 5.01
N ALA A 17 19.04 -16.82 4.51
CA ALA A 17 18.40 -17.01 3.20
C ALA A 17 16.96 -16.50 3.22
N LEU A 18 16.20 -16.75 4.28
CA LEU A 18 14.84 -16.24 4.43
C LEU A 18 14.82 -14.70 4.51
N LEU A 19 15.72 -14.12 5.29
CA LEU A 19 15.82 -12.66 5.40
C LEU A 19 16.23 -12.02 4.07
N ALA A 20 17.19 -12.64 3.37
CA ALA A 20 17.61 -12.17 2.04
C ALA A 20 16.46 -12.27 1.04
N GLY A 21 15.68 -13.35 1.07
CA GLY A 21 14.49 -13.52 0.23
C GLY A 21 13.46 -12.45 0.48
N LEU A 22 13.17 -12.15 1.75
CA LEU A 22 12.24 -11.07 2.13
C LEU A 22 12.76 -9.71 1.69
N PHE A 23 14.05 -9.46 1.85
CA PHE A 23 14.67 -8.20 1.43
C PHE A 23 14.61 -8.02 -0.10
N VAL A 24 14.95 -9.05 -0.85
CA VAL A 24 14.87 -9.03 -2.32
C VAL A 24 13.44 -8.80 -2.78
N ARG A 25 12.49 -9.47 -2.16
CA ARG A 25 11.07 -9.30 -2.46
C ARG A 25 10.64 -7.84 -2.24
N ARG A 26 11.04 -7.25 -1.10
CA ARG A 26 10.75 -5.86 -0.79
C ARG A 26 11.35 -4.93 -1.85
N GLU A 27 12.61 -5.16 -2.25
CA GLU A 27 13.28 -4.37 -3.27
C GLU A 27 12.60 -4.48 -4.63
N LEU A 28 12.20 -5.69 -5.03
CA LEU A 28 11.50 -5.90 -6.30
C LEU A 28 10.15 -5.18 -6.33
N PHE A 29 9.41 -5.18 -5.23
CA PHE A 29 8.15 -4.42 -5.14
C PHE A 29 8.40 -2.91 -5.13
N ALA A 30 9.46 -2.46 -4.46
CA ALA A 30 9.79 -1.03 -4.40
C ALA A 30 10.29 -0.48 -5.74
N ARG A 31 10.94 -1.30 -6.56
CA ARG A 31 11.49 -0.91 -7.87
C ARG A 31 10.50 -1.10 -9.03
N GLY A 32 9.36 -1.73 -8.79
CA GLY A 32 8.33 -1.86 -9.82
C GLY A 32 7.90 -0.49 -10.32
N HIS A 33 7.83 -0.31 -11.63
CA HIS A 33 7.35 0.93 -12.23
C HIS A 33 5.93 1.23 -11.75
N GLY A 34 5.72 2.43 -11.24
CA GLY A 34 4.42 2.84 -10.75
C GLY A 34 4.07 2.35 -9.33
N THR A 35 5.05 1.88 -8.57
CA THR A 35 4.83 1.54 -7.16
C THR A 35 4.94 2.79 -6.29
N VAL A 36 3.94 3.01 -5.46
CA VAL A 36 3.89 4.15 -4.56
C VAL A 36 3.53 3.71 -3.15
N GLU A 37 4.02 4.46 -2.17
CA GLU A 37 3.65 4.24 -0.78
C GLU A 37 2.26 4.83 -0.54
N LEU A 38 1.36 4.02 0.02
CA LEU A 38 -0.02 4.41 0.18
C LEU A 38 -0.64 3.61 1.32
N TYR A 39 -1.24 4.32 2.29
CA TYR A 39 -1.92 3.68 3.41
C TYR A 39 -3.41 3.63 3.15
N LEU A 40 -4.02 2.50 3.44
CA LEU A 40 -5.47 2.31 3.36
C LEU A 40 -6.09 2.22 4.74
N ARG A 41 -7.24 2.83 4.90
CA ARG A 41 -8.05 2.65 6.09
C ARG A 41 -8.96 1.44 5.88
N LEU A 42 -8.57 0.33 6.49
CA LEU A 42 -9.32 -0.94 6.37
C LEU A 42 -10.57 -0.98 7.24
N ARG A 43 -10.59 -0.21 8.33
CA ARG A 43 -11.71 -0.13 9.25
C ARG A 43 -11.95 1.31 9.66
N GLN A 44 -13.21 1.73 9.65
CA GLN A 44 -13.59 3.04 10.14
C GLN A 44 -13.89 2.96 11.64
N THR A 45 -12.84 2.92 12.43
CA THR A 45 -12.93 2.99 13.88
C THR A 45 -12.52 4.37 14.37
N ALA A 46 -13.13 4.81 15.47
CA ALA A 46 -12.78 6.09 16.10
C ALA A 46 -11.32 6.08 16.56
N GLY A 47 -10.70 7.26 16.66
CA GLY A 47 -9.35 7.42 17.19
C GLY A 47 -8.22 7.10 16.24
N GLY A 48 -8.43 7.23 14.93
CA GLY A 48 -7.36 7.03 13.93
C GLY A 48 -6.92 5.60 13.73
N ARG A 49 -7.63 4.66 14.31
CA ARG A 49 -7.34 3.22 14.16
C ARG A 49 -7.85 2.71 12.81
N GLY A 50 -7.30 1.60 12.38
CA GLY A 50 -7.73 0.94 11.14
C GLY A 50 -6.89 1.30 9.92
N TRP A 51 -5.92 2.20 10.04
CA TRP A 51 -4.97 2.49 8.98
C TRP A 51 -3.95 1.38 8.85
N ALA A 52 -3.72 0.92 7.62
CA ALA A 52 -2.73 -0.10 7.33
C ALA A 52 -1.69 0.43 6.36
N PRO A 53 -0.40 0.39 6.73
CA PRO A 53 0.68 0.74 5.81
C PRO A 53 0.76 -0.24 4.64
N GLY A 54 1.06 0.25 3.46
CA GLY A 54 1.18 -0.60 2.29
C GLY A 54 1.78 0.10 1.09
N PHE A 55 1.81 -0.64 -0.01
CA PHE A 55 2.26 -0.18 -1.31
C PHE A 55 1.16 -0.39 -2.33
N ALA A 56 1.07 0.52 -3.27
CA ALA A 56 0.14 0.40 -4.38
C ALA A 56 0.91 0.36 -5.70
N GLN A 57 0.42 -0.45 -6.62
CA GLN A 57 0.94 -0.52 -7.98
C GLN A 57 -0.16 -0.13 -8.95
N PHE A 58 0.17 0.78 -9.86
CA PHE A 58 -0.70 1.14 -10.96
C PHE A 58 -0.52 0.14 -12.10
N ARG A 59 -1.56 -0.62 -12.40
CA ARG A 59 -1.58 -1.62 -13.47
C ARG A 59 -2.73 -1.32 -14.44
N GLY A 60 -2.47 -0.50 -15.44
CA GLY A 60 -3.51 -0.06 -16.36
C GLY A 60 -4.63 0.69 -15.64
N ASP A 61 -5.84 0.14 -15.63
CA ASP A 61 -7.00 0.74 -14.97
C ASP A 61 -7.14 0.33 -13.50
N GLU A 62 -6.26 -0.52 -12.98
CA GLU A 62 -6.33 -1.00 -11.61
C GLU A 62 -5.23 -0.38 -10.75
N LEU A 63 -5.60 -0.04 -9.52
CA LEU A 63 -4.67 0.25 -8.44
C LEU A 63 -4.68 -0.97 -7.52
N ARG A 64 -3.55 -1.67 -7.48
CA ARG A 64 -3.39 -2.86 -6.63
C ARG A 64 -2.65 -2.48 -5.37
N TRP A 65 -3.30 -2.69 -4.23
CA TRP A 65 -2.71 -2.36 -2.93
C TRP A 65 -2.25 -3.62 -2.22
N TYR A 66 -1.02 -3.57 -1.71
CA TYR A 66 -0.38 -4.66 -0.96
C TYR A 66 -0.06 -4.17 0.44
N ARG A 67 -0.42 -4.94 1.44
CA ARG A 67 -0.08 -4.63 2.82
C ARG A 67 1.43 -4.80 3.04
N MET A 68 2.05 -3.82 3.75
CA MET A 68 3.52 -3.74 3.88
C MET A 68 4.16 -4.98 4.49
N PHE A 69 3.56 -5.55 5.50
CA PHE A 69 4.11 -6.70 6.22
C PHE A 69 3.42 -8.02 5.88
N SER A 70 2.78 -8.08 4.73
CA SER A 70 2.14 -9.31 4.26
C SER A 70 3.11 -10.15 3.43
N LEU A 71 3.14 -11.43 3.69
CA LEU A 71 3.89 -12.39 2.87
C LEU A 71 3.11 -12.84 1.64
N SER A 72 1.85 -12.47 1.54
CA SER A 72 1.00 -12.85 0.41
C SER A 72 1.42 -12.10 -0.87
N PRO A 73 1.60 -12.79 -1.99
CA PRO A 73 1.88 -12.15 -3.28
C PRO A 73 0.63 -11.52 -3.90
N ARG A 74 -0.54 -11.78 -3.33
CA ARG A 74 -1.80 -11.25 -3.85
C ARG A 74 -2.10 -9.87 -3.26
N PRO A 75 -2.64 -8.96 -4.08
CA PRO A 75 -3.07 -7.67 -3.56
C PRO A 75 -4.20 -7.85 -2.56
N ARG A 76 -4.12 -7.11 -1.46
CA ARG A 76 -5.16 -7.10 -0.44
C ARG A 76 -6.41 -6.41 -0.94
N ARG A 77 -6.25 -5.42 -1.81
CA ARG A 77 -7.34 -4.65 -2.37
C ARG A 77 -7.01 -4.19 -3.79
N LYS A 78 -8.04 -4.16 -4.62
CA LYS A 78 -7.95 -3.64 -5.99
C LYS A 78 -8.97 -2.54 -6.15
N LEU A 79 -8.54 -1.43 -6.73
CA LEU A 79 -9.42 -0.29 -7.03
C LEU A 79 -9.37 -0.04 -8.54
N ASP A 80 -10.54 0.07 -9.17
CA ASP A 80 -10.65 0.36 -10.58
C ASP A 80 -10.83 1.88 -10.76
N ARG A 81 -9.94 2.53 -11.53
CA ARG A 81 -10.00 3.97 -11.74
C ARG A 81 -11.28 4.44 -12.46
N ARG A 82 -11.90 3.56 -13.22
CA ARG A 82 -13.14 3.88 -13.92
C ARG A 82 -14.32 4.03 -12.96
N ASP A 83 -14.24 3.36 -11.83
CA ASP A 83 -15.29 3.34 -10.82
C ASP A 83 -14.95 4.25 -9.63
N LEU A 84 -13.69 4.58 -9.44
CA LEU A 84 -13.20 5.34 -8.30
C LEU A 84 -13.29 6.84 -8.54
N ARG A 85 -13.82 7.57 -7.56
CA ARG A 85 -13.86 9.03 -7.58
C ARG A 85 -13.37 9.57 -6.24
N VAL A 86 -12.72 10.72 -6.27
CA VAL A 86 -12.30 11.45 -5.07
C VAL A 86 -13.45 12.35 -4.63
N VAL A 87 -13.93 12.15 -3.42
CA VAL A 87 -15.03 12.95 -2.84
C VAL A 87 -14.48 14.18 -2.14
N SER A 88 -13.40 14.01 -1.36
CA SER A 88 -12.79 15.09 -0.61
C SER A 88 -11.33 14.78 -0.26
N ARG A 89 -10.59 15.80 0.15
CA ARG A 89 -9.24 15.65 0.66
C ARG A 89 -9.10 16.44 1.95
N ARG A 90 -8.26 15.93 2.85
CA ARG A 90 -8.02 16.56 4.15
C ARG A 90 -6.63 16.22 4.68
N ALA A 91 -6.18 16.95 5.69
CA ALA A 91 -5.00 16.59 6.45
C ALA A 91 -5.34 15.47 7.45
N PRO A 92 -4.34 14.64 7.85
CA PRO A 92 -4.56 13.69 8.93
C PRO A 92 -4.96 14.39 10.22
N THR A 93 -5.87 13.77 10.98
CA THR A 93 -6.23 14.26 12.31
C THR A 93 -5.09 13.99 13.30
N THR A 94 -5.16 14.59 14.50
CA THR A 94 -4.17 14.37 15.54
C THR A 94 -4.07 12.89 15.92
N ASP A 95 -5.20 12.20 15.99
CA ASP A 95 -5.24 10.76 16.31
C ASP A 95 -4.64 9.91 15.20
N GLU A 96 -4.86 10.29 13.95
CA GLU A 96 -4.30 9.60 12.78
C GLU A 96 -2.80 9.83 12.64
N ALA A 97 -2.28 10.93 13.13
CA ALA A 97 -0.86 11.29 13.02
C ALA A 97 0.08 10.30 13.71
N VAL A 98 -0.43 9.41 14.53
CA VAL A 98 0.34 8.31 15.14
C VAL A 98 0.80 7.31 14.07
N LEU A 99 -0.02 7.04 13.07
CA LEU A 99 0.27 6.07 12.01
C LEU A 99 0.51 6.73 10.66
N VAL A 100 -0.21 7.81 10.37
CA VAL A 100 -0.12 8.53 9.10
C VAL A 100 0.71 9.79 9.32
N PRO A 101 1.81 9.99 8.56
CA PRO A 101 2.62 11.22 8.69
C PRO A 101 1.77 12.47 8.52
N ALA A 102 2.04 13.49 9.34
CA ALA A 102 1.23 14.70 9.39
C ALA A 102 1.25 15.51 8.08
N GLU A 103 2.32 15.41 7.30
CA GLU A 103 2.48 16.08 6.01
C GLU A 103 1.78 15.37 4.86
N TRP A 104 1.24 14.18 5.10
CA TRP A 104 0.50 13.42 4.09
C TRP A 104 -0.91 13.98 3.90
N VAL A 105 -1.54 13.55 2.82
CA VAL A 105 -2.91 13.95 2.47
C VAL A 105 -3.80 12.72 2.56
N VAL A 106 -4.96 12.87 3.19
CA VAL A 106 -5.99 11.83 3.24
C VAL A 106 -7.04 12.16 2.18
N LEU A 107 -7.24 11.23 1.26
CA LEU A 107 -8.27 11.32 0.23
C LEU A 107 -9.44 10.42 0.59
N HIS A 108 -10.63 11.00 0.65
CA HIS A 108 -11.86 10.24 0.77
C HIS A 108 -12.35 9.89 -0.62
N CYS A 109 -12.34 8.62 -0.95
CA CYS A 109 -12.73 8.12 -2.26
C CYS A 109 -13.95 7.21 -2.15
N ALA A 110 -14.71 7.14 -3.21
CA ALA A 110 -15.87 6.28 -3.28
C ALA A 110 -15.88 5.51 -4.61
N ASP A 111 -16.29 4.27 -4.54
CA ASP A 111 -16.59 3.45 -5.72
C ASP A 111 -18.05 2.97 -5.66
N SER A 112 -18.45 2.15 -6.62
CA SER A 112 -19.82 1.65 -6.68
C SER A 112 -20.21 0.73 -5.51
N ARG A 113 -19.22 0.23 -4.77
CA ARG A 113 -19.46 -0.73 -3.68
C ARG A 113 -19.33 -0.10 -2.30
N ALA A 114 -18.38 0.80 -2.11
CA ALA A 114 -18.05 1.31 -0.79
C ALA A 114 -17.22 2.59 -0.86
N GLU A 115 -17.08 3.23 0.28
CA GLU A 115 -16.18 4.35 0.46
C GLU A 115 -14.84 3.85 1.04
N VAL A 116 -13.76 4.50 0.67
CA VAL A 116 -12.42 4.17 1.15
C VAL A 116 -11.64 5.44 1.40
N GLU A 117 -10.89 5.48 2.50
CA GLU A 117 -9.96 6.55 2.78
C GLU A 117 -8.53 6.09 2.48
N ILE A 118 -7.79 6.92 1.77
CA ILE A 118 -6.44 6.63 1.32
C ILE A 118 -5.53 7.77 1.77
N ALA A 119 -4.43 7.43 2.42
CA ALA A 119 -3.43 8.41 2.82
C ALA A 119 -2.16 8.23 1.98
N MET A 120 -1.61 9.31 1.49
CA MET A 120 -0.41 9.28 0.66
C MET A 120 0.41 10.56 0.80
N PRO A 121 1.73 10.51 0.50
CA PRO A 121 2.55 11.71 0.45
C PRO A 121 2.01 12.72 -0.57
N LEU A 122 2.23 13.99 -0.32
CA LEU A 122 1.74 15.06 -1.20
C LEU A 122 2.20 14.89 -2.65
N HIS A 123 3.45 14.48 -2.86
CA HIS A 123 3.97 14.27 -4.21
C HIS A 123 3.28 13.08 -4.93
N THR A 124 2.79 12.10 -4.18
CA THR A 124 2.06 10.96 -4.73
C THR A 124 0.64 11.35 -5.15
N VAL A 125 0.04 12.32 -4.48
CA VAL A 125 -1.33 12.80 -4.78
C VAL A 125 -1.44 13.25 -6.23
N THR A 126 -0.47 14.01 -6.71
CA THR A 126 -0.46 14.50 -8.09
C THR A 126 -0.47 13.36 -9.11
N GLY A 127 0.38 12.36 -8.89
CA GLY A 127 0.44 11.17 -9.74
C GLY A 127 -0.85 10.35 -9.69
N PHE A 128 -1.41 10.20 -8.51
CA PHE A 128 -2.66 9.47 -8.32
C PHE A 128 -3.84 10.16 -9.04
N LEU A 129 -3.98 11.47 -8.89
CA LEU A 129 -5.03 12.23 -9.56
C LEU A 129 -4.85 12.20 -11.07
N SER A 130 -3.62 12.32 -11.55
CA SER A 130 -3.33 12.22 -12.99
C SER A 130 -3.72 10.84 -13.53
N TRP A 131 -3.44 9.79 -12.79
CA TRP A 131 -3.84 8.45 -13.17
C TRP A 131 -5.36 8.29 -13.22
N LEU A 132 -6.09 8.85 -12.27
CA LEU A 132 -7.56 8.83 -12.28
C LEU A 132 -8.13 9.58 -13.48
N GLU A 133 -7.59 10.75 -13.79
CA GLU A 133 -8.05 11.60 -14.89
C GLU A 133 -7.70 11.04 -16.27
N ALA A 134 -6.67 10.20 -16.35
CA ALA A 134 -6.23 9.58 -17.59
C ALA A 134 -7.14 8.43 -18.03
N ALA A 135 -8.18 8.10 -17.28
CA ALA A 135 -9.15 7.09 -17.71
C ALA A 135 -9.79 7.53 -19.02
N ALA A 136 -9.80 6.61 -20.01
CA ALA A 136 -10.44 6.89 -21.28
C ALA A 136 -11.93 7.20 -21.08
N PRO A 137 -12.46 8.23 -21.74
CA PRO A 137 -13.89 8.49 -21.67
C PRO A 137 -14.64 7.27 -22.17
N TYR A 138 -15.77 6.98 -21.52
CA TYR A 138 -16.61 5.89 -21.98
C TYR A 138 -16.97 6.14 -23.45
N SER A 139 -16.55 5.25 -24.31
CA SER A 139 -17.04 5.26 -25.68
C SER A 139 -18.52 4.86 -25.65
N THR A 140 -19.34 5.83 -25.82
CA THR A 140 -20.77 5.60 -26.01
C THR A 140 -21.01 4.88 -27.34
#